data_a52abccda31b40d473117870955d2fa9
#
_entry.id   a52abccda31b40d473117870955d2fa9
#
_cell.length_a   1.000
_cell.length_b   1.000
_cell.length_c   1.000
_cell.angle_alpha   90.00
_cell.angle_beta   90.00
_cell.angle_gamma   90.00
#
_symmetry.space_group_name_H-M   'P 1'
#
loop_
_entity.id
_entity.type
_entity.pdbx_description
1 polymer ?
#
loop_
_entity_poly.entity_id
_entity_poly.type
_entity_poly.pdbx_seq_one_letter_code
_entity_poly.pdbx_strand_id
1 'polypeptide(L)'
;MKSPRIFSVLAVVMVCLLCLCHGPKPSFVKVEDGRFVCEDYPSHFVGTNFWYGAILGSEGQGGDRARLEAELDTLKALGMVNLRVLVGGDGPDGIPTRVSPTLQKEPGVYNDTIFRGLDYLLAEMAERGMKAVLYINNSWEWSGGYGMYLEWAGEGKSVIPAEAGYQAYMESVSKFVTCEKAKDLFYNHVKHVVSRTNTVTGKPYSEDPAIFSWQIGNEPRCFRADQEGRDAFVDFMWTSAALIKSIDPNHMVSSGSEGSWGCEGEISLFERIHSCPDIDYMNIHIWPYNWSWVRENSLMTNLPVAIANTDKYIDDHLVLAAKYGKPVVLEEFGFPRDGFQFRQGTPTTARDAYYAHVFGRIAESAKQGGLFAGLNFWGWGGLAGQSDTNLYWQPGDDYCGDPAQEQQGLNSVYACDLSTIEVIRNATAEIAGHLNNHQGGAELKSDLNTQDENHVDVRR
;
A
#
# COMPACT_ATOMS: atom_id res chain seq x y z
N MET A 1 34.94 -55.49 27.58
CA MET A 1 34.75 -55.05 26.19
C MET A 1 33.29 -54.61 26.04
N LYS A 2 33.00 -53.31 26.13
CA LYS A 2 31.65 -52.75 25.94
C LYS A 2 31.70 -51.75 24.77
N SER A 3 30.81 -51.92 23.89
CA SER A 3 30.59 -51.54 22.52
C SER A 3 30.68 -50.03 22.24
N PRO A 4 31.40 -49.56 21.18
CA PRO A 4 31.43 -48.19 20.73
C PRO A 4 30.21 -47.78 19.87
N ARG A 5 29.17 -48.64 19.73
CA ARG A 5 28.04 -48.40 18.82
C ARG A 5 26.95 -47.45 19.36
N ILE A 6 26.89 -47.20 20.68
CA ILE A 6 25.85 -46.38 21.31
C ILE A 6 26.16 -44.87 21.15
N PHE A 7 27.44 -44.49 21.10
CA PHE A 7 27.83 -43.06 20.95
C PHE A 7 27.60 -42.53 19.49
N SER A 8 27.71 -43.40 18.49
CA SER A 8 27.50 -42.97 17.11
C SER A 8 26.01 -42.71 16.75
N VAL A 9 25.10 -43.44 17.37
CA VAL A 9 23.64 -43.26 17.14
C VAL A 9 23.13 -41.97 17.80
N LEU A 10 23.64 -41.62 19.01
CA LEU A 10 23.26 -40.35 19.67
C LEU A 10 23.81 -39.13 18.90
N ALA A 11 24.99 -39.20 18.34
CA ALA A 11 25.57 -38.10 17.56
C ALA A 11 24.79 -37.84 16.26
N VAL A 12 24.34 -38.90 15.57
CA VAL A 12 23.55 -38.78 14.34
C VAL A 12 22.14 -38.26 14.62
N VAL A 13 21.49 -38.67 15.70
CA VAL A 13 20.18 -38.15 16.12
C VAL A 13 20.26 -36.70 16.54
N MET A 14 21.34 -36.28 17.22
CA MET A 14 21.56 -34.90 17.61
C MET A 14 21.87 -33.97 16.43
N VAL A 15 22.59 -34.43 15.43
CA VAL A 15 22.83 -33.72 14.16
C VAL A 15 21.54 -33.61 13.34
N CYS A 16 20.71 -34.66 13.27
CA CYS A 16 19.41 -34.59 12.60
C CYS A 16 18.40 -33.66 13.33
N LEU A 17 18.45 -33.58 14.66
CA LEU A 17 17.61 -32.65 15.43
C LEU A 17 18.06 -31.18 15.29
N LEU A 18 19.34 -30.92 15.05
CA LEU A 18 19.84 -29.57 14.78
C LEU A 18 19.56 -29.10 13.33
N CYS A 19 19.37 -30.01 12.39
CA CYS A 19 18.96 -29.68 11.01
C CYS A 19 17.44 -29.43 10.87
N LEU A 20 16.61 -29.84 11.85
CA LEU A 20 15.16 -29.68 11.79
C LEU A 20 14.66 -28.33 12.37
N CYS A 21 15.55 -27.48 12.87
CA CYS A 21 15.19 -26.19 13.46
C CYS A 21 15.43 -24.97 12.56
N HIS A 22 15.82 -25.16 11.31
CA HIS A 22 15.82 -24.07 10.34
C HIS A 22 14.56 -24.23 9.49
N GLY A 23 13.45 -23.66 9.93
CA GLY A 23 12.35 -23.32 9.02
C GLY A 23 12.89 -22.48 7.85
N PRO A 24 12.25 -22.48 6.68
CA PRO A 24 12.65 -21.62 5.59
C PRO A 24 12.88 -20.21 6.11
N LYS A 25 13.98 -19.57 5.71
CA LYS A 25 14.25 -18.18 6.09
C LYS A 25 13.08 -17.33 5.55
N PRO A 26 12.59 -16.35 6.32
CA PRO A 26 11.53 -15.49 5.84
C PRO A 26 11.96 -14.83 4.52
N SER A 27 11.09 -14.91 3.52
CA SER A 27 11.32 -14.33 2.20
C SER A 27 10.75 -12.91 2.16
N PHE A 28 11.63 -11.91 2.03
CA PHE A 28 11.25 -10.50 1.90
C PHE A 28 11.23 -10.11 0.43
N VAL A 29 10.23 -9.33 0.04
CA VAL A 29 10.19 -8.76 -1.31
C VAL A 29 11.29 -7.71 -1.45
N LYS A 30 12.05 -7.78 -2.55
CA LYS A 30 13.11 -6.83 -2.88
C LYS A 30 12.94 -6.34 -4.30
N VAL A 31 13.67 -5.29 -4.64
CA VAL A 31 13.81 -4.83 -6.01
C VAL A 31 15.17 -5.26 -6.55
N GLU A 32 15.15 -6.05 -7.61
CA GLU A 32 16.34 -6.47 -8.36
C GLU A 32 16.09 -6.24 -9.85
N ASP A 33 16.99 -5.53 -10.52
CA ASP A 33 16.88 -5.18 -11.94
C ASP A 33 15.51 -4.57 -12.33
N GLY A 34 14.97 -3.70 -11.46
CA GLY A 34 13.69 -3.02 -11.66
C GLY A 34 12.45 -3.88 -11.43
N ARG A 35 12.58 -5.06 -10.84
CA ARG A 35 11.47 -6.00 -10.59
C ARG A 35 11.34 -6.34 -9.13
N PHE A 36 10.12 -6.60 -8.70
CA PHE A 36 9.90 -7.25 -7.41
C PHE A 36 10.32 -8.70 -7.48
N VAL A 37 11.17 -9.11 -6.55
CA VAL A 37 11.69 -10.49 -6.44
C VAL A 37 11.42 -11.02 -5.04
N CYS A 38 10.76 -12.16 -4.98
CA CYS A 38 10.49 -12.93 -3.77
C CYS A 38 10.09 -14.35 -4.18
N GLU A 39 10.50 -15.35 -3.41
CA GLU A 39 10.23 -16.76 -3.75
C GLU A 39 8.73 -17.08 -3.76
N ASP A 40 7.99 -16.50 -2.83
CA ASP A 40 6.56 -16.77 -2.56
C ASP A 40 5.64 -15.60 -2.90
N TYR A 41 6.10 -14.63 -3.69
CA TYR A 41 5.31 -13.46 -4.04
C TYR A 41 5.48 -13.04 -5.51
N PRO A 42 4.41 -12.69 -6.22
CA PRO A 42 4.47 -12.39 -7.64
C PRO A 42 5.20 -11.08 -7.93
N SER A 43 5.89 -11.01 -9.07
CA SER A 43 6.55 -9.79 -9.55
C SER A 43 5.58 -8.70 -10.01
N HIS A 44 4.34 -9.07 -10.33
CA HIS A 44 3.25 -8.16 -10.67
C HIS A 44 2.01 -8.55 -9.87
N PHE A 45 1.29 -7.57 -9.32
CA PHE A 45 0.17 -7.85 -8.44
C PHE A 45 -1.00 -6.86 -8.60
N VAL A 46 -2.18 -7.35 -8.24
CA VAL A 46 -3.36 -6.55 -7.96
C VAL A 46 -3.64 -6.58 -6.46
N GLY A 47 -3.93 -5.44 -5.90
CA GLY A 47 -4.33 -5.27 -4.52
C GLY A 47 -5.39 -4.18 -4.36
N THR A 48 -5.62 -3.78 -3.13
CA THR A 48 -6.58 -2.73 -2.81
C THR A 48 -6.15 -1.92 -1.60
N ASN A 49 -6.70 -0.71 -1.47
CA ASN A 49 -6.63 0.05 -0.24
C ASN A 49 -7.61 -0.53 0.79
N PHE A 50 -7.08 -0.87 1.95
CA PHE A 50 -7.80 -1.42 3.10
C PHE A 50 -7.42 -0.61 4.35
N TRP A 51 -7.54 0.73 4.24
CA TRP A 51 -7.01 1.68 5.20
C TRP A 51 -7.47 1.42 6.64
N TYR A 52 -8.68 0.92 6.82
CA TYR A 52 -9.30 0.67 8.12
C TYR A 52 -8.95 -0.70 8.74
N GLY A 53 -8.08 -1.49 8.10
CA GLY A 53 -7.79 -2.87 8.50
C GLY A 53 -7.27 -3.00 9.94
N ALA A 54 -6.45 -2.06 10.42
CA ALA A 54 -5.97 -2.06 11.81
C ALA A 54 -7.11 -1.83 12.82
N ILE A 55 -8.08 -0.98 12.48
CA ILE A 55 -9.25 -0.74 13.33
C ILE A 55 -10.14 -1.97 13.34
N LEU A 56 -10.42 -2.54 12.17
CA LEU A 56 -11.28 -3.73 12.03
C LEU A 56 -10.69 -4.94 12.76
N GLY A 57 -9.35 -5.11 12.77
CA GLY A 57 -8.63 -6.16 13.49
C GLY A 57 -8.57 -5.96 15.01
N SER A 58 -8.97 -4.80 15.51
CA SER A 58 -8.90 -4.47 16.93
C SER A 58 -10.01 -5.15 17.75
N GLU A 59 -9.80 -5.19 19.08
CA GLU A 59 -10.84 -5.60 20.04
C GLU A 59 -11.59 -4.38 20.64
N GLY A 60 -11.37 -3.21 20.07
CA GLY A 60 -11.95 -1.94 20.52
C GLY A 60 -13.12 -1.48 19.67
N GLN A 61 -13.43 -0.20 19.79
CA GLN A 61 -14.46 0.44 19.00
C GLN A 61 -14.16 0.31 17.49
N GLY A 62 -15.13 -0.15 16.73
CA GLY A 62 -15.02 -0.37 15.29
C GLY A 62 -14.32 -1.67 14.89
N GLY A 63 -13.87 -2.48 15.87
CA GLY A 63 -13.27 -3.78 15.60
C GLY A 63 -14.33 -4.85 15.31
N ASP A 64 -14.04 -5.68 14.31
CA ASP A 64 -14.80 -6.87 13.94
C ASP A 64 -13.87 -7.87 13.25
N ARG A 65 -13.24 -8.73 14.04
CA ARG A 65 -12.30 -9.74 13.55
C ARG A 65 -12.96 -10.76 12.64
N ALA A 66 -14.21 -11.12 12.91
CA ALA A 66 -14.93 -12.09 12.07
C ALA A 66 -15.17 -11.52 10.67
N ARG A 67 -15.55 -10.24 10.58
CA ARG A 67 -15.62 -9.53 9.30
C ARG A 67 -14.23 -9.42 8.66
N LEU A 68 -13.19 -9.06 9.41
CA LEU A 68 -11.82 -8.97 8.88
C LEU A 68 -11.39 -10.26 8.18
N GLU A 69 -11.55 -11.41 8.87
CA GLU A 69 -11.21 -12.71 8.31
C GLU A 69 -11.99 -13.02 7.03
N ALA A 70 -13.30 -12.76 7.01
CA ALA A 70 -14.16 -12.95 5.83
C ALA A 70 -13.78 -12.02 4.67
N GLU A 71 -13.38 -10.76 4.95
CA GLU A 71 -12.85 -9.83 3.94
C GLU A 71 -11.54 -10.35 3.33
N LEU A 72 -10.61 -10.81 4.17
CA LEU A 72 -9.32 -11.34 3.71
C LEU A 72 -9.52 -12.63 2.88
N ASP A 73 -10.41 -13.52 3.29
CA ASP A 73 -10.77 -14.72 2.52
C ASP A 73 -11.37 -14.37 1.16
N THR A 74 -12.23 -13.36 1.12
CA THR A 74 -12.83 -12.84 -0.12
C THR A 74 -11.77 -12.26 -1.04
N LEU A 75 -10.88 -11.41 -0.53
CA LEU A 75 -9.79 -10.79 -1.29
C LEU A 75 -8.82 -11.85 -1.85
N LYS A 76 -8.46 -12.84 -1.03
CA LYS A 76 -7.64 -13.98 -1.46
C LYS A 76 -8.30 -14.78 -2.58
N ALA A 77 -9.61 -15.07 -2.46
CA ALA A 77 -10.38 -15.78 -3.49
C ALA A 77 -10.47 -15.01 -4.81
N LEU A 78 -10.34 -13.69 -4.77
CA LEU A 78 -10.24 -12.82 -5.94
C LEU A 78 -8.81 -12.72 -6.50
N GLY A 79 -7.83 -13.39 -5.90
CA GLY A 79 -6.43 -13.36 -6.33
C GLY A 79 -5.66 -12.11 -5.91
N MET A 80 -6.19 -11.32 -4.99
CA MET A 80 -5.48 -10.16 -4.45
C MET A 80 -4.47 -10.59 -3.38
N VAL A 81 -3.26 -10.05 -3.47
CA VAL A 81 -2.14 -10.43 -2.58
C VAL A 81 -1.53 -9.24 -1.85
N ASN A 82 -1.96 -8.02 -2.17
CA ASN A 82 -1.44 -6.79 -1.58
C ASN A 82 -2.56 -5.93 -0.99
N LEU A 83 -2.36 -5.46 0.23
CA LEU A 83 -3.24 -4.50 0.87
C LEU A 83 -2.44 -3.27 1.30
N ARG A 84 -2.94 -2.08 0.96
CA ARG A 84 -2.39 -0.82 1.44
C ARG A 84 -3.17 -0.36 2.66
N VAL A 85 -2.50 -0.24 3.81
CA VAL A 85 -3.12 -0.11 5.13
C VAL A 85 -2.57 1.12 5.85
N LEU A 86 -3.46 1.92 6.44
CA LEU A 86 -3.08 2.99 7.36
C LEU A 86 -2.65 2.37 8.70
N VAL A 87 -1.47 2.73 9.17
CA VAL A 87 -1.02 2.30 10.51
C VAL A 87 -1.98 2.83 11.59
N GLY A 88 -2.44 4.07 11.43
CA GLY A 88 -3.48 4.68 12.26
C GLY A 88 -3.55 6.19 12.11
N GLY A 89 -4.58 6.79 12.68
CA GLY A 89 -4.79 8.24 12.65
C GLY A 89 -4.12 8.95 13.83
N ASP A 90 -3.89 10.24 13.66
CA ASP A 90 -3.27 11.15 14.62
C ASP A 90 -4.28 12.18 15.17
N GLY A 91 -4.17 12.51 16.45
CA GLY A 91 -4.98 13.53 17.11
C GLY A 91 -6.12 12.98 17.96
N PRO A 92 -6.95 13.86 18.55
CA PRO A 92 -8.06 13.45 19.39
C PRO A 92 -9.17 12.78 18.58
N ASP A 93 -9.88 11.83 19.22
CA ASP A 93 -11.11 11.27 18.68
C ASP A 93 -12.23 12.34 18.62
N GLY A 94 -13.26 12.10 17.80
CA GLY A 94 -14.49 12.89 17.77
C GLY A 94 -14.50 14.05 16.79
N ILE A 95 -13.52 14.14 15.91
CA ILE A 95 -13.55 15.07 14.76
C ILE A 95 -14.25 14.33 13.60
N PRO A 96 -15.42 14.83 13.13
CA PRO A 96 -16.29 14.06 12.23
C PRO A 96 -15.65 13.65 10.89
N THR A 97 -14.70 14.45 10.39
CA THR A 97 -14.02 14.19 9.10
C THR A 97 -12.78 13.33 9.24
N ARG A 98 -12.45 12.88 10.47
CA ARG A 98 -11.23 12.11 10.74
C ARG A 98 -11.51 10.67 11.07
N VAL A 99 -10.51 9.86 10.75
CA VAL A 99 -10.45 8.46 11.17
C VAL A 99 -10.60 8.38 12.70
N SER A 100 -11.52 7.57 13.18
CA SER A 100 -11.76 7.31 14.60
C SER A 100 -12.08 5.83 14.79
N PRO A 101 -11.54 5.16 15.84
CA PRO A 101 -10.63 5.71 16.84
C PRO A 101 -9.23 6.00 16.30
N THR A 102 -8.55 6.97 16.88
CA THR A 102 -7.19 7.37 16.52
C THR A 102 -6.15 6.46 17.16
N LEU A 103 -5.00 6.30 16.49
CA LEU A 103 -3.85 5.56 17.00
C LEU A 103 -3.01 6.39 17.96
N GLN A 104 -2.61 7.59 17.56
CA GLN A 104 -1.77 8.48 18.35
C GLN A 104 -2.58 9.70 18.78
N LYS A 105 -3.04 9.74 20.04
CA LYS A 105 -3.90 10.81 20.57
C LYS A 105 -3.14 12.09 20.88
N GLU A 106 -1.93 11.95 21.36
CA GLU A 106 -0.94 12.99 21.65
C GLU A 106 0.44 12.46 21.28
N PRO A 107 1.46 13.30 21.10
CA PRO A 107 2.81 12.83 20.73
C PRO A 107 3.33 11.73 21.66
N GLY A 108 3.53 10.54 21.12
CA GLY A 108 4.00 9.37 21.86
C GLY A 108 2.96 8.68 22.75
N VAL A 109 1.69 9.11 22.72
CA VAL A 109 0.59 8.48 23.48
C VAL A 109 -0.27 7.67 22.52
N TYR A 110 -0.11 6.37 22.55
CA TYR A 110 -0.73 5.45 21.60
C TYR A 110 -1.91 4.68 22.14
N ASN A 111 -2.88 4.42 21.28
CA ASN A 111 -3.96 3.47 21.50
C ASN A 111 -3.47 2.06 21.13
N ASP A 112 -2.98 1.34 22.13
CA ASP A 112 -2.46 -0.02 21.94
C ASP A 112 -3.51 -1.01 21.39
N THR A 113 -4.81 -0.73 21.56
CA THR A 113 -5.88 -1.55 20.98
C THR A 113 -5.82 -1.55 19.46
N ILE A 114 -5.53 -0.40 18.82
CA ILE A 114 -5.36 -0.29 17.37
C ILE A 114 -4.07 -0.98 16.93
N PHE A 115 -2.97 -0.83 17.68
CA PHE A 115 -1.76 -1.57 17.38
C PHE A 115 -1.95 -3.09 17.45
N ARG A 116 -2.68 -3.61 18.45
CA ARG A 116 -3.02 -5.04 18.49
C ARG A 116 -3.92 -5.47 17.34
N GLY A 117 -4.76 -4.55 16.85
CA GLY A 117 -5.55 -4.78 15.63
C GLY A 117 -4.67 -4.88 14.39
N LEU A 118 -3.63 -4.04 14.26
CA LEU A 118 -2.64 -4.15 13.19
C LEU A 118 -1.83 -5.44 13.31
N ASP A 119 -1.42 -5.83 14.53
CA ASP A 119 -0.73 -7.09 14.78
C ASP A 119 -1.57 -8.28 14.30
N TYR A 120 -2.87 -8.27 14.63
CA TYR A 120 -3.81 -9.32 14.22
C TYR A 120 -4.00 -9.34 12.71
N LEU A 121 -4.21 -8.19 12.09
CA LEU A 121 -4.32 -8.08 10.62
C LEU A 121 -3.10 -8.69 9.92
N LEU A 122 -1.88 -8.35 10.35
CA LEU A 122 -0.65 -8.87 9.75
C LEU A 122 -0.53 -10.39 9.92
N ALA A 123 -0.91 -10.93 11.09
CA ALA A 123 -0.93 -12.36 11.31
C ALA A 123 -1.91 -13.09 10.36
N GLU A 124 -3.13 -12.57 10.23
CA GLU A 124 -4.16 -13.13 9.33
C GLU A 124 -3.78 -12.99 7.85
N MET A 125 -3.11 -11.90 7.47
CA MET A 125 -2.57 -11.73 6.11
C MET A 125 -1.45 -12.74 5.81
N ALA A 126 -0.54 -12.97 6.78
CA ALA A 126 0.52 -13.97 6.66
C ALA A 126 -0.01 -15.37 6.37
N GLU A 127 -1.05 -15.80 7.10
CA GLU A 127 -1.69 -17.11 6.90
C GLU A 127 -2.30 -17.28 5.51
N ARG A 128 -2.66 -16.17 4.86
CA ARG A 128 -3.24 -16.13 3.52
C ARG A 128 -2.24 -15.88 2.41
N GLY A 129 -0.95 -15.70 2.73
CA GLY A 129 0.10 -15.36 1.77
C GLY A 129 -0.05 -13.95 1.19
N MET A 130 -0.71 -13.05 1.92
CA MET A 130 -0.90 -11.65 1.55
C MET A 130 0.15 -10.77 2.22
N LYS A 131 0.47 -9.62 1.60
CA LYS A 131 1.44 -8.67 2.16
C LYS A 131 0.86 -7.26 2.22
N ALA A 132 1.26 -6.51 3.26
CA ALA A 132 0.79 -5.17 3.56
C ALA A 132 1.80 -4.10 3.17
N VAL A 133 1.35 -3.05 2.47
CA VAL A 133 2.01 -1.74 2.44
C VAL A 133 1.49 -0.94 3.62
N LEU A 134 2.37 -0.57 4.53
CA LEU A 134 2.01 0.14 5.76
C LEU A 134 2.41 1.62 5.65
N TYR A 135 1.42 2.53 5.45
CA TYR A 135 1.72 3.95 5.45
C TYR A 135 1.54 4.58 6.83
N ILE A 136 2.58 5.36 7.23
CA ILE A 136 2.78 5.77 8.63
C ILE A 136 2.17 7.15 8.90
N ASN A 137 2.04 7.99 7.88
CA ASN A 137 1.56 9.37 7.99
C ASN A 137 0.61 9.73 6.84
N ASN A 138 0.13 10.95 6.85
CA ASN A 138 -0.74 11.50 5.80
C ASN A 138 -0.45 12.99 5.62
N SER A 139 -0.43 13.48 4.39
CA SER A 139 -0.39 14.92 4.18
C SER A 139 -1.76 15.57 4.32
N TRP A 140 -2.84 14.78 4.25
CA TRP A 140 -4.22 15.22 4.34
C TRP A 140 -4.79 15.07 5.75
N GLU A 141 -5.83 15.84 6.01
CA GLU A 141 -6.44 16.01 7.33
C GLU A 141 -7.20 14.77 7.81
N TRP A 142 -7.74 13.93 6.92
CA TRP A 142 -8.67 12.85 7.26
C TRP A 142 -8.11 11.78 8.22
N SER A 143 -6.81 11.71 8.40
CA SER A 143 -6.19 10.91 9.47
C SER A 143 -5.31 11.75 10.41
N GLY A 144 -5.55 13.07 10.50
CA GLY A 144 -4.80 14.01 11.33
C GLY A 144 -3.53 14.54 10.65
N GLY A 145 -2.59 13.68 10.35
CA GLY A 145 -1.43 13.93 9.51
C GLY A 145 -0.67 15.22 9.80
N TYR A 146 -0.17 15.87 8.75
CA TYR A 146 0.68 17.09 8.87
C TYR A 146 0.07 18.17 9.76
N GLY A 147 -1.24 18.36 9.70
CA GLY A 147 -1.94 19.36 10.51
C GLY A 147 -1.80 19.10 12.01
N MET A 148 -1.88 17.83 12.43
CA MET A 148 -1.73 17.47 13.84
C MET A 148 -0.29 17.61 14.32
N TYR A 149 0.70 17.20 13.52
CA TYR A 149 2.11 17.38 13.89
C TYR A 149 2.50 18.84 14.04
N LEU A 150 1.95 19.72 13.19
CA LEU A 150 2.13 21.16 13.33
C LEU A 150 1.43 21.72 14.57
N GLU A 151 0.21 21.28 14.88
CA GLU A 151 -0.48 21.68 16.12
C GLU A 151 0.34 21.25 17.35
N TRP A 152 0.83 20.04 17.39
CA TRP A 152 1.68 19.54 18.48
C TRP A 152 3.04 20.25 18.55
N ALA A 153 3.55 20.72 17.43
CA ALA A 153 4.74 21.56 17.39
C ALA A 153 4.50 22.98 17.94
N GLY A 154 3.24 23.40 18.06
CA GLY A 154 2.87 24.75 18.53
C GLY A 154 2.65 25.76 17.42
N GLU A 155 2.47 25.31 16.17
CA GLU A 155 2.33 26.12 14.97
C GLU A 155 0.87 26.57 14.69
N GLY A 156 -0.02 26.40 15.64
CA GLY A 156 -1.44 26.71 15.57
C GLY A 156 -2.32 25.48 15.52
N LYS A 157 -3.63 25.68 15.54
CA LYS A 157 -4.61 24.59 15.45
C LYS A 157 -4.63 23.98 14.06
N SER A 158 -4.79 22.66 14.00
CA SER A 158 -5.00 21.95 12.74
C SER A 158 -6.27 22.42 12.06
N VAL A 159 -6.17 22.81 10.80
CA VAL A 159 -7.29 23.29 9.99
C VAL A 159 -8.13 22.10 9.53
N ILE A 160 -9.46 22.22 9.62
CA ILE A 160 -10.41 21.21 9.14
C ILE A 160 -10.94 21.67 7.79
N PRO A 161 -10.67 20.97 6.66
CA PRO A 161 -11.11 21.41 5.34
C PRO A 161 -12.63 21.55 5.19
N ALA A 162 -13.41 20.73 5.89
CA ALA A 162 -14.87 20.83 5.89
C ALA A 162 -15.40 22.15 6.46
N GLU A 163 -14.62 22.81 7.33
CA GLU A 163 -14.98 24.10 7.96
C GLU A 163 -14.37 25.29 7.22
N ALA A 164 -13.10 25.19 6.84
CA ALA A 164 -12.32 26.32 6.33
C ALA A 164 -11.96 26.20 4.83
N GLY A 165 -12.23 25.07 4.20
CA GLY A 165 -11.86 24.75 2.82
C GLY A 165 -10.45 24.20 2.67
N TYR A 166 -10.24 23.44 1.58
CA TYR A 166 -8.95 22.80 1.28
C TYR A 166 -7.80 23.81 1.04
N GLN A 167 -8.10 24.99 0.49
CA GLN A 167 -7.08 26.02 0.29
C GLN A 167 -6.46 26.47 1.62
N ALA A 168 -7.30 26.76 2.62
CA ALA A 168 -6.83 27.16 3.95
C ALA A 168 -6.05 26.03 4.64
N TYR A 169 -6.47 24.78 4.45
CA TYR A 169 -5.73 23.61 4.92
C TYR A 169 -4.34 23.54 4.30
N MET A 170 -4.24 23.55 2.96
CA MET A 170 -2.97 23.46 2.23
C MET A 170 -2.01 24.58 2.62
N GLU A 171 -2.51 25.82 2.77
CA GLU A 171 -1.72 26.94 3.28
C GLU A 171 -1.20 26.69 4.70
N SER A 172 -2.03 26.12 5.58
CA SER A 172 -1.64 25.82 6.97
C SER A 172 -0.56 24.77 7.07
N VAL A 173 -0.62 23.70 6.24
CA VAL A 173 0.31 22.56 6.28
C VAL A 173 1.56 22.75 5.42
N SER A 174 1.61 23.80 4.59
CA SER A 174 2.76 24.11 3.72
C SER A 174 4.08 24.33 4.48
N LYS A 175 4.01 24.62 5.77
CA LYS A 175 5.18 24.79 6.65
C LYS A 175 5.68 23.48 7.29
N PHE A 176 4.99 22.36 7.10
CA PHE A 176 5.37 21.10 7.75
C PHE A 176 6.80 20.68 7.41
N VAL A 177 7.16 20.69 6.12
CA VAL A 177 8.49 20.24 5.66
C VAL A 177 9.64 21.13 6.13
N THR A 178 9.34 22.37 6.58
CA THR A 178 10.34 23.31 7.14
C THR A 178 10.23 23.43 8.66
N CYS A 179 9.27 22.78 9.32
CA CYS A 179 9.10 22.80 10.77
C CYS A 179 9.84 21.63 11.41
N GLU A 180 11.08 21.87 11.89
CA GLU A 180 11.92 20.81 12.48
C GLU A 180 11.22 20.08 13.61
N LYS A 181 10.53 20.80 14.52
CA LYS A 181 9.84 20.19 15.65
C LYS A 181 8.70 19.25 15.20
N ALA A 182 7.96 19.61 14.14
CA ALA A 182 6.91 18.74 13.61
C ALA A 182 7.52 17.48 12.96
N LYS A 183 8.62 17.62 12.22
CA LYS A 183 9.35 16.48 11.64
C LYS A 183 9.93 15.57 12.72
N ASP A 184 10.50 16.12 13.80
CA ASP A 184 11.02 15.34 14.92
C ASP A 184 9.94 14.50 15.60
N LEU A 185 8.74 15.05 15.79
CA LEU A 185 7.58 14.31 16.30
C LEU A 185 7.20 13.16 15.37
N PHE A 186 7.18 13.40 14.07
CA PHE A 186 6.95 12.36 13.07
C PHE A 186 8.06 11.28 13.09
N TYR A 187 9.34 11.67 13.15
CA TYR A 187 10.44 10.69 13.21
C TYR A 187 10.38 9.83 14.48
N ASN A 188 9.90 10.38 15.59
CA ASN A 188 9.68 9.58 16.80
C ASN A 188 8.52 8.58 16.63
N HIS A 189 7.46 8.97 15.92
CA HIS A 189 6.38 8.06 15.54
C HIS A 189 6.89 6.94 14.63
N VAL A 190 7.66 7.24 13.59
CA VAL A 190 8.32 6.25 12.72
C VAL A 190 9.12 5.23 13.54
N LYS A 191 9.99 5.71 14.46
CA LYS A 191 10.77 4.83 15.32
C LYS A 191 9.89 3.89 16.12
N HIS A 192 8.82 4.40 16.71
CA HIS A 192 7.90 3.61 17.53
C HIS A 192 7.19 2.53 16.72
N VAL A 193 6.67 2.89 15.52
CA VAL A 193 5.94 1.96 14.65
C VAL A 193 6.86 0.88 14.08
N VAL A 194 7.98 1.27 13.48
CA VAL A 194 8.86 0.34 12.76
C VAL A 194 9.58 -0.63 13.71
N SER A 195 9.84 -0.19 14.97
CA SER A 195 10.47 -1.05 16.00
C SER A 195 9.49 -1.97 16.74
N ARG A 196 8.21 -2.03 16.33
CA ARG A 196 7.20 -2.81 17.02
C ARG A 196 7.48 -4.31 16.93
N THR A 197 7.12 -5.03 17.98
CA THR A 197 7.00 -6.48 17.96
C THR A 197 5.52 -6.84 17.91
N ASN A 198 5.12 -7.67 16.96
CA ASN A 198 3.77 -8.18 16.79
C ASN A 198 3.37 -9.01 18.01
N THR A 199 2.29 -8.65 18.69
CA THR A 199 1.84 -9.31 19.92
C THR A 199 1.15 -10.66 19.67
N VAL A 200 0.75 -10.94 18.43
CA VAL A 200 0.12 -12.22 18.04
C VAL A 200 1.19 -13.24 17.65
N THR A 201 2.15 -12.84 16.82
CA THR A 201 3.19 -13.74 16.29
C THR A 201 4.46 -13.76 17.14
N GLY A 202 4.68 -12.76 18.00
CA GLY A 202 5.90 -12.56 18.77
C GLY A 202 7.11 -12.12 17.93
N LYS A 203 6.94 -11.83 16.62
CA LYS A 203 8.02 -11.40 15.73
C LYS A 203 8.16 -9.87 15.74
N PRO A 204 9.38 -9.33 15.71
CA PRO A 204 9.59 -7.93 15.34
C PRO A 204 8.99 -7.64 13.95
N TYR A 205 8.43 -6.47 13.75
CA TYR A 205 7.91 -6.07 12.42
C TYR A 205 9.00 -6.11 11.35
N SER A 206 10.23 -5.78 11.70
CA SER A 206 11.39 -5.90 10.80
C SER A 206 11.72 -7.34 10.36
N GLU A 207 11.11 -8.35 10.99
CA GLU A 207 11.27 -9.77 10.65
C GLU A 207 9.96 -10.41 10.16
N ASP A 208 8.90 -9.62 9.95
CA ASP A 208 7.60 -10.11 9.52
C ASP A 208 7.42 -10.03 8.00
N PRO A 209 7.52 -11.17 7.26
CA PRO A 209 7.40 -11.17 5.81
C PRO A 209 5.99 -10.82 5.30
N ALA A 210 4.98 -10.67 6.16
CA ALA A 210 3.68 -10.15 5.79
C ALA A 210 3.71 -8.64 5.48
N ILE A 211 4.77 -7.92 5.88
CA ILE A 211 4.99 -6.54 5.48
C ILE A 211 5.66 -6.55 4.09
N PHE A 212 5.04 -5.87 3.11
CA PHE A 212 5.60 -5.63 1.79
C PHE A 212 6.59 -4.48 1.81
N SER A 213 6.15 -3.37 2.38
CA SER A 213 6.94 -2.16 2.48
C SER A 213 6.43 -1.23 3.58
N TRP A 214 7.33 -0.42 4.09
CA TRP A 214 7.01 0.80 4.81
C TRP A 214 6.78 1.93 3.82
N GLN A 215 5.75 2.71 4.05
CA GLN A 215 5.45 3.88 3.24
C GLN A 215 5.49 5.13 4.12
N ILE A 216 6.24 6.15 3.68
CA ILE A 216 6.49 7.36 4.47
C ILE A 216 5.18 8.06 4.82
N GLY A 217 4.26 8.15 3.87
CA GLY A 217 2.95 8.73 4.14
C GLY A 217 1.95 8.50 3.00
N ASN A 218 0.70 8.87 3.25
CA ASN A 218 -0.31 9.00 2.22
C ASN A 218 -0.16 10.35 1.53
N GLU A 219 0.09 10.33 0.23
CA GLU A 219 0.15 11.51 -0.64
C GLU A 219 1.02 12.65 -0.09
N PRO A 220 2.28 12.37 0.30
CA PRO A 220 3.14 13.43 0.84
C PRO A 220 3.34 14.54 -0.18
N ARG A 221 3.18 15.79 0.27
CA ARG A 221 3.33 17.01 -0.53
C ARG A 221 4.09 18.10 0.25
N CYS A 222 4.74 19.01 -0.47
CA CYS A 222 5.28 20.21 0.15
C CYS A 222 4.28 21.36 0.26
N PHE A 223 3.24 21.37 -0.56
CA PHE A 223 2.25 22.46 -0.66
C PHE A 223 2.90 23.86 -0.87
N ARG A 224 4.09 23.89 -1.49
CA ARG A 224 4.87 25.10 -1.76
C ARG A 224 5.45 25.06 -3.17
N ALA A 225 5.41 26.19 -3.85
CA ALA A 225 5.99 26.35 -5.18
C ALA A 225 7.43 26.90 -5.16
N ASP A 226 7.92 27.39 -4.01
CA ASP A 226 9.27 27.95 -3.89
C ASP A 226 10.33 26.86 -3.72
N GLN A 227 11.58 27.22 -4.07
CA GLN A 227 12.70 26.27 -4.06
C GLN A 227 13.04 25.77 -2.66
N GLU A 228 12.91 26.61 -1.63
CA GLU A 228 13.16 26.23 -0.23
C GLU A 228 12.23 25.09 0.21
N GLY A 229 10.92 25.24 -0.05
CA GLY A 229 9.93 24.21 0.28
C GLY A 229 10.16 22.90 -0.47
N ARG A 230 10.54 22.97 -1.75
CA ARG A 230 10.86 21.79 -2.56
C ARG A 230 12.12 21.08 -2.07
N ASP A 231 13.15 21.83 -1.71
CA ASP A 231 14.40 21.25 -1.18
C ASP A 231 14.15 20.61 0.19
N ALA A 232 13.42 21.29 1.08
CA ALA A 232 13.02 20.75 2.37
C ALA A 232 12.14 19.50 2.24
N PHE A 233 11.29 19.42 1.21
CA PHE A 233 10.47 18.24 0.95
C PHE A 233 11.33 17.05 0.51
N VAL A 234 12.27 17.24 -0.41
CA VAL A 234 13.21 16.19 -0.80
C VAL A 234 14.02 15.70 0.42
N ASP A 235 14.54 16.60 1.22
CA ASP A 235 15.29 16.28 2.44
C ASP A 235 14.44 15.49 3.44
N PHE A 236 13.20 15.92 3.68
CA PHE A 236 12.24 15.21 4.53
C PHE A 236 12.00 13.76 4.04
N MET A 237 11.77 13.57 2.74
CA MET A 237 11.52 12.25 2.16
C MET A 237 12.74 11.33 2.26
N TRP A 238 13.93 11.86 1.97
CA TRP A 238 15.17 11.10 2.04
C TRP A 238 15.54 10.75 3.49
N THR A 239 15.43 11.72 4.40
CA THR A 239 15.68 11.50 5.84
C THR A 239 14.72 10.45 6.42
N SER A 240 13.44 10.50 6.02
CA SER A 240 12.44 9.53 6.46
C SER A 240 12.77 8.12 5.96
N ALA A 241 13.15 7.98 4.68
CA ALA A 241 13.53 6.69 4.11
C ALA A 241 14.78 6.12 4.79
N ALA A 242 15.82 6.93 4.97
CA ALA A 242 17.04 6.53 5.66
C ALA A 242 16.79 6.12 7.12
N LEU A 243 15.91 6.85 7.83
CA LEU A 243 15.50 6.49 9.18
C LEU A 243 14.82 5.12 9.23
N ILE A 244 13.86 4.86 8.35
CA ILE A 244 13.18 3.56 8.29
C ILE A 244 14.19 2.45 8.01
N LYS A 245 15.05 2.61 6.99
CA LYS A 245 16.09 1.62 6.63
C LYS A 245 17.10 1.38 7.76
N SER A 246 17.38 2.39 8.59
CA SER A 246 18.27 2.23 9.75
C SER A 246 17.69 1.34 10.85
N ILE A 247 16.37 1.22 10.92
CA ILE A 247 15.65 0.40 11.90
C ILE A 247 15.31 -0.97 11.30
N ASP A 248 14.85 -0.95 10.05
CA ASP A 248 14.42 -2.13 9.31
C ASP A 248 15.12 -2.21 7.94
N PRO A 249 16.26 -2.92 7.86
CA PRO A 249 16.97 -3.12 6.60
C PRO A 249 16.36 -4.21 5.69
N ASN A 250 15.35 -4.94 6.16
CA ASN A 250 14.80 -6.08 5.44
C ASN A 250 13.68 -5.68 4.48
N HIS A 251 12.81 -4.75 4.88
CA HIS A 251 11.67 -4.34 4.07
C HIS A 251 11.98 -3.19 3.12
N MET A 252 11.22 -3.14 2.05
CA MET A 252 11.25 -2.00 1.14
C MET A 252 10.66 -0.76 1.79
N VAL A 253 11.07 0.40 1.26
CA VAL A 253 10.51 1.71 1.60
C VAL A 253 9.99 2.37 0.35
N SER A 254 8.82 2.99 0.44
CA SER A 254 8.23 3.79 -0.61
C SER A 254 7.75 5.16 -0.10
N SER A 255 7.56 6.07 -1.04
CA SER A 255 7.19 7.44 -0.71
C SER A 255 5.71 7.59 -0.34
N GLY A 256 4.81 6.89 -1.06
CA GLY A 256 3.36 7.10 -1.05
C GLY A 256 2.90 8.28 -1.89
N SER A 257 3.76 8.73 -2.82
CA SER A 257 3.50 9.89 -3.68
C SER A 257 2.38 9.64 -4.70
N GLU A 258 1.63 10.69 -5.02
CA GLU A 258 0.71 10.68 -6.17
C GLU A 258 1.42 10.70 -7.53
N GLY A 259 2.74 10.83 -7.56
CA GLY A 259 3.50 11.09 -8.77
C GLY A 259 3.76 12.58 -8.97
N SER A 260 3.84 13.02 -10.24
CA SER A 260 4.08 14.43 -10.57
C SER A 260 2.97 15.35 -10.03
N TRP A 261 1.73 14.88 -9.92
CA TRP A 261 0.62 15.66 -9.35
C TRP A 261 0.88 16.01 -7.88
N GLY A 262 1.32 15.06 -7.07
CA GLY A 262 1.74 15.28 -5.68
C GLY A 262 3.02 16.10 -5.52
N CYS A 263 3.72 16.34 -6.61
CA CYS A 263 4.91 17.17 -6.70
C CYS A 263 4.63 18.53 -7.35
N GLU A 264 3.47 19.13 -7.07
CA GLU A 264 3.05 20.43 -7.60
C GLU A 264 3.01 20.49 -9.15
N GLY A 265 2.76 19.35 -9.79
CA GLY A 265 2.75 19.19 -11.24
C GLY A 265 4.15 19.01 -11.86
N GLU A 266 5.21 18.93 -11.07
CA GLU A 266 6.59 18.87 -11.56
C GLU A 266 7.19 17.47 -11.48
N ILE A 267 7.33 16.82 -12.62
CA ILE A 267 7.96 15.49 -12.74
C ILE A 267 9.42 15.51 -12.26
N SER A 268 10.12 16.63 -12.35
CA SER A 268 11.50 16.80 -11.87
C SER A 268 11.61 16.74 -10.36
N LEU A 269 10.61 17.22 -9.61
CA LEU A 269 10.55 17.08 -8.16
C LEU A 269 10.29 15.63 -7.75
N PHE A 270 9.37 14.96 -8.46
CA PHE A 270 9.14 13.53 -8.29
C PHE A 270 10.42 12.71 -8.55
N GLU A 271 11.15 13.04 -9.62
CA GLU A 271 12.43 12.40 -9.93
C GLU A 271 13.46 12.59 -8.83
N ARG A 272 13.61 13.80 -8.30
CA ARG A 272 14.55 14.08 -7.19
C ARG A 272 14.24 13.23 -5.96
N ILE A 273 12.98 13.09 -5.59
CA ILE A 273 12.56 12.25 -4.45
C ILE A 273 12.93 10.79 -4.70
N HIS A 274 12.57 10.26 -5.87
CA HIS A 274 12.73 8.85 -6.18
C HIS A 274 14.13 8.46 -6.67
N SER A 275 15.06 9.43 -6.84
CA SER A 275 16.49 9.15 -6.98
C SER A 275 17.16 8.71 -5.68
N CYS A 276 16.49 8.82 -4.53
CA CYS A 276 16.94 8.30 -3.24
C CYS A 276 17.19 6.79 -3.30
N PRO A 277 18.38 6.29 -2.91
CA PRO A 277 18.66 4.86 -2.91
C PRO A 277 17.82 4.08 -1.89
N ASP A 278 17.38 4.73 -0.80
CA ASP A 278 16.58 4.13 0.25
C ASP A 278 15.08 4.06 -0.06
N ILE A 279 14.62 4.66 -1.17
CA ILE A 279 13.27 4.50 -1.71
C ILE A 279 13.33 3.43 -2.80
N ASP A 280 12.77 2.25 -2.56
CA ASP A 280 12.95 1.07 -3.39
C ASP A 280 12.12 1.06 -4.67
N TYR A 281 10.92 1.64 -4.65
CA TYR A 281 10.02 1.69 -5.80
C TYR A 281 9.24 3.01 -5.87
N MET A 282 8.65 3.28 -7.02
CA MET A 282 7.92 4.52 -7.29
C MET A 282 6.41 4.31 -7.09
N ASN A 283 5.76 5.29 -6.47
CA ASN A 283 4.31 5.31 -6.30
C ASN A 283 3.69 6.38 -7.18
N ILE A 284 2.51 6.08 -7.73
CA ILE A 284 1.64 7.05 -8.38
C ILE A 284 0.19 6.81 -7.95
N HIS A 285 -0.62 7.87 -7.93
CA HIS A 285 -2.07 7.82 -7.77
C HIS A 285 -2.72 8.47 -8.96
N ILE A 286 -3.94 8.06 -9.33
CA ILE A 286 -4.67 8.61 -10.46
C ILE A 286 -6.15 8.79 -10.08
N TRP A 287 -6.58 10.05 -10.02
CA TRP A 287 -7.91 10.43 -9.61
C TRP A 287 -8.66 11.21 -10.71
N PRO A 288 -9.28 10.53 -11.70
CA PRO A 288 -9.90 11.19 -12.85
C PRO A 288 -10.97 12.21 -12.47
N TYR A 289 -11.76 11.93 -11.42
CA TYR A 289 -12.78 12.84 -10.93
C TYR A 289 -12.15 14.06 -10.20
N ASN A 290 -11.27 13.82 -9.24
CA ASN A 290 -10.62 14.87 -8.45
C ASN A 290 -9.74 15.80 -9.31
N TRP A 291 -9.14 15.26 -10.36
CA TRP A 291 -8.33 16.01 -11.33
C TRP A 291 -9.14 16.60 -12.48
N SER A 292 -10.47 16.53 -12.39
CA SER A 292 -11.42 17.12 -13.34
C SER A 292 -11.31 16.58 -14.78
N TRP A 293 -10.79 15.37 -14.96
CA TRP A 293 -10.82 14.67 -16.25
C TRP A 293 -12.22 14.17 -16.58
N VAL A 294 -12.99 13.83 -15.56
CA VAL A 294 -14.43 13.54 -15.63
C VAL A 294 -15.19 14.37 -14.63
N ARG A 295 -16.51 14.47 -14.78
CA ARG A 295 -17.43 15.16 -13.88
C ARG A 295 -18.68 14.32 -13.67
N GLU A 296 -19.45 14.63 -12.63
CA GLU A 296 -20.67 13.92 -12.24
C GLU A 296 -21.61 13.57 -13.41
N ASN A 297 -21.81 14.51 -14.34
CA ASN A 297 -22.71 14.37 -15.48
C ASN A 297 -22.02 13.86 -16.75
N SER A 298 -20.75 13.50 -16.69
CA SER A 298 -19.97 13.14 -17.88
C SER A 298 -19.06 11.91 -17.69
N LEU A 299 -19.36 11.05 -16.72
CA LEU A 299 -18.51 9.89 -16.39
C LEU A 299 -18.25 9.01 -17.63
N MET A 300 -19.31 8.60 -18.34
CA MET A 300 -19.17 7.82 -19.57
C MET A 300 -18.69 8.63 -20.76
N THR A 301 -19.19 9.86 -20.92
CA THR A 301 -18.84 10.70 -22.10
C THR A 301 -17.38 11.09 -22.11
N ASN A 302 -16.79 11.36 -20.92
CA ASN A 302 -15.39 11.74 -20.78
C ASN A 302 -14.48 10.56 -20.43
N LEU A 303 -15.00 9.33 -20.35
CA LEU A 303 -14.19 8.15 -20.08
C LEU A 303 -12.98 8.01 -21.04
N PRO A 304 -13.10 8.21 -22.36
CA PRO A 304 -11.94 8.18 -23.26
C PRO A 304 -10.85 9.20 -22.91
N VAL A 305 -11.24 10.37 -22.40
CA VAL A 305 -10.29 11.41 -21.96
C VAL A 305 -9.58 10.95 -20.70
N ALA A 306 -10.31 10.41 -19.73
CA ALA A 306 -9.73 9.86 -18.51
C ALA A 306 -8.73 8.74 -18.82
N ILE A 307 -9.08 7.83 -19.71
CA ILE A 307 -8.21 6.72 -20.15
C ILE A 307 -6.93 7.27 -20.80
N ALA A 308 -7.03 8.19 -21.76
CA ALA A 308 -5.87 8.74 -22.43
C ALA A 308 -4.92 9.49 -21.48
N ASN A 309 -5.48 10.23 -20.52
CA ASN A 309 -4.69 10.91 -19.50
C ASN A 309 -4.03 9.92 -18.52
N THR A 310 -4.74 8.86 -18.15
CA THR A 310 -4.19 7.78 -17.31
C THR A 310 -3.01 7.10 -17.99
N ASP A 311 -3.14 6.74 -19.26
CA ASP A 311 -2.06 6.12 -20.03
C ASP A 311 -0.83 7.02 -20.07
N LYS A 312 -1.04 8.30 -20.44
CA LYS A 312 0.05 9.26 -20.48
C LYS A 312 0.73 9.41 -19.12
N TYR A 313 -0.05 9.48 -18.04
CA TYR A 313 0.48 9.64 -16.70
C TYR A 313 1.34 8.44 -16.27
N ILE A 314 0.87 7.22 -16.51
CA ILE A 314 1.64 6.00 -16.28
C ILE A 314 2.93 6.03 -17.11
N ASP A 315 2.83 6.30 -18.41
CA ASP A 315 3.97 6.28 -19.33
C ASP A 315 5.04 7.32 -18.96
N ASP A 316 4.65 8.53 -18.58
CA ASP A 316 5.58 9.58 -18.11
C ASP A 316 6.41 9.10 -16.89
N HIS A 317 5.81 8.37 -15.97
CA HIS A 317 6.49 7.85 -14.77
C HIS A 317 7.33 6.60 -15.10
N LEU A 318 6.92 5.78 -16.07
CA LEU A 318 7.70 4.62 -16.52
C LEU A 318 9.03 5.02 -17.16
N VAL A 319 9.13 6.20 -17.73
CA VAL A 319 10.41 6.75 -18.21
C VAL A 319 11.42 6.89 -17.06
N LEU A 320 10.97 7.39 -15.91
CA LEU A 320 11.82 7.51 -14.71
C LEU A 320 12.10 6.16 -14.08
N ALA A 321 11.11 5.27 -14.06
CA ALA A 321 11.26 3.90 -13.60
C ALA A 321 12.40 3.18 -14.34
N ALA A 322 12.43 3.29 -15.67
CA ALA A 322 13.50 2.72 -16.48
C ALA A 322 14.86 3.38 -16.22
N LYS A 323 14.89 4.70 -15.97
CA LYS A 323 16.11 5.43 -15.66
C LYS A 323 16.76 4.98 -14.35
N TYR A 324 15.95 4.71 -13.32
CA TYR A 324 16.43 4.38 -11.98
C TYR A 324 16.39 2.88 -11.65
N GLY A 325 15.87 2.04 -12.54
CA GLY A 325 15.71 0.61 -12.31
C GLY A 325 14.76 0.32 -11.14
N LYS A 326 13.67 1.07 -11.02
CA LYS A 326 12.67 0.94 -9.94
C LYS A 326 11.31 0.63 -10.52
N PRO A 327 10.56 -0.36 -9.99
CA PRO A 327 9.19 -0.61 -10.45
C PRO A 327 8.25 0.53 -10.07
N VAL A 328 7.14 0.66 -10.80
CA VAL A 328 6.04 1.60 -10.51
C VAL A 328 4.85 0.82 -9.98
N VAL A 329 4.25 1.32 -8.91
CA VAL A 329 2.98 0.86 -8.37
C VAL A 329 1.96 1.99 -8.42
N LEU A 330 0.82 1.75 -9.07
CA LEU A 330 -0.35 2.63 -9.00
C LEU A 330 -1.12 2.30 -7.72
N GLU A 331 -0.84 3.03 -6.64
CA GLU A 331 -1.33 2.67 -5.31
C GLU A 331 -2.72 3.21 -4.98
N GLU A 332 -3.20 4.18 -5.75
CA GLU A 332 -4.58 4.63 -5.67
C GLU A 332 -5.10 4.97 -7.05
N PHE A 333 -6.27 4.48 -7.35
CA PHE A 333 -7.13 4.94 -8.41
C PHE A 333 -8.57 4.56 -8.09
N GLY A 334 -9.49 5.38 -8.50
CA GLY A 334 -10.89 5.16 -8.28
C GLY A 334 -11.74 5.78 -9.39
N PHE A 335 -12.99 5.37 -9.45
CA PHE A 335 -13.95 5.95 -10.38
C PHE A 335 -15.37 5.88 -9.77
N PRO A 336 -16.15 6.99 -9.82
CA PRO A 336 -17.48 7.04 -9.24
C PRO A 336 -18.45 6.06 -9.90
N ARG A 337 -19.56 5.74 -9.20
CA ARG A 337 -20.69 4.99 -9.75
C ARG A 337 -21.44 5.81 -10.79
N ASP A 338 -22.14 5.13 -11.68
CA ASP A 338 -22.93 5.77 -12.73
C ASP A 338 -23.91 6.80 -12.13
N GLY A 339 -24.02 7.95 -12.78
CA GLY A 339 -24.85 9.05 -12.29
C GLY A 339 -24.40 9.65 -10.96
N PHE A 340 -23.15 9.43 -10.55
CA PHE A 340 -22.60 9.90 -9.29
C PHE A 340 -23.41 9.43 -8.07
N GLN A 341 -23.79 8.16 -8.10
CA GLN A 341 -24.54 7.53 -7.02
C GLN A 341 -23.61 6.98 -5.95
N PHE A 342 -24.11 6.82 -4.72
CA PHE A 342 -23.33 6.32 -3.59
C PHE A 342 -23.84 4.99 -3.05
N ARG A 343 -25.10 4.62 -3.37
CA ARG A 343 -25.75 3.44 -2.79
C ARG A 343 -25.24 2.15 -3.40
N GLN A 344 -25.04 1.14 -2.55
CA GLN A 344 -24.82 -0.25 -2.97
C GLN A 344 -25.90 -0.70 -3.95
N GLY A 345 -25.50 -1.50 -4.95
CA GLY A 345 -26.39 -2.00 -5.99
C GLY A 345 -26.73 -1.01 -7.11
N THR A 346 -26.25 0.26 -7.05
CA THR A 346 -26.35 1.16 -8.20
C THR A 346 -25.31 0.79 -9.26
N PRO A 347 -25.56 1.06 -10.57
CA PRO A 347 -24.69 0.66 -11.65
C PRO A 347 -23.28 1.23 -11.54
N THR A 348 -22.29 0.48 -12.08
CA THR A 348 -20.86 0.80 -12.09
C THR A 348 -20.25 0.75 -13.48
N THR A 349 -21.05 0.96 -14.54
CA THR A 349 -20.64 0.74 -15.94
C THR A 349 -19.38 1.52 -16.33
N ALA A 350 -19.32 2.81 -15.95
CA ALA A 350 -18.17 3.65 -16.25
C ALA A 350 -16.93 3.23 -15.42
N ARG A 351 -17.12 2.88 -14.15
CA ARG A 351 -16.10 2.33 -13.27
C ARG A 351 -15.53 1.04 -13.83
N ASP A 352 -16.37 0.10 -14.20
CA ASP A 352 -15.98 -1.21 -14.70
C ASP A 352 -15.15 -1.09 -15.99
N ALA A 353 -15.55 -0.20 -16.90
CA ALA A 353 -14.79 0.08 -18.11
C ALA A 353 -13.45 0.74 -17.83
N TYR A 354 -13.38 1.68 -16.90
CA TYR A 354 -12.12 2.32 -16.48
C TYR A 354 -11.20 1.32 -15.80
N TYR A 355 -11.73 0.52 -14.87
CA TYR A 355 -10.96 -0.53 -14.16
C TYR A 355 -10.44 -1.58 -15.12
N ALA A 356 -11.26 -2.07 -16.05
CA ALA A 356 -10.82 -3.04 -17.06
C ALA A 356 -9.64 -2.50 -17.89
N HIS A 357 -9.65 -1.20 -18.24
CA HIS A 357 -8.54 -0.56 -18.95
C HIS A 357 -7.27 -0.54 -18.08
N VAL A 358 -7.34 -0.04 -16.85
CA VAL A 358 -6.18 0.06 -15.93
C VAL A 358 -5.62 -1.33 -15.63
N PHE A 359 -6.47 -2.32 -15.39
CA PHE A 359 -6.04 -3.71 -15.21
C PHE A 359 -5.41 -4.30 -16.46
N GLY A 360 -5.91 -3.96 -17.65
CA GLY A 360 -5.28 -4.35 -18.92
C GLY A 360 -3.85 -3.84 -19.06
N ARG A 361 -3.56 -2.62 -18.56
CA ARG A 361 -2.19 -2.06 -18.57
C ARG A 361 -1.21 -2.87 -17.73
N ILE A 362 -1.61 -3.29 -16.52
CA ILE A 362 -0.72 -4.13 -15.69
C ILE A 362 -0.63 -5.57 -16.21
N ALA A 363 -1.69 -6.14 -16.76
CA ALA A 363 -1.64 -7.46 -17.39
C ALA A 363 -0.67 -7.50 -18.57
N GLU A 364 -0.69 -6.49 -19.45
CA GLU A 364 0.28 -6.37 -20.54
C GLU A 364 1.71 -6.16 -20.02
N SER A 365 1.89 -5.35 -18.95
CA SER A 365 3.18 -5.20 -18.29
C SER A 365 3.69 -6.54 -17.73
N ALA A 366 2.85 -7.31 -17.05
CA ALA A 366 3.20 -8.63 -16.53
C ALA A 366 3.63 -9.61 -17.63
N LYS A 367 2.91 -9.60 -18.75
CA LYS A 367 3.24 -10.41 -19.94
C LYS A 367 4.60 -10.06 -20.55
N GLN A 368 4.99 -8.80 -20.51
CA GLN A 368 6.25 -8.30 -21.05
C GLN A 368 7.40 -8.30 -20.02
N GLY A 369 7.11 -8.55 -18.74
CA GLY A 369 8.06 -8.35 -17.65
C GLY A 369 8.45 -6.87 -17.46
N GLY A 370 7.48 -5.98 -17.66
CA GLY A 370 7.66 -4.52 -17.61
C GLY A 370 7.74 -3.97 -16.19
N LEU A 371 7.93 -2.64 -16.10
CA LEU A 371 8.17 -1.94 -14.83
C LEU A 371 6.88 -1.45 -14.14
N PHE A 372 5.72 -1.52 -14.79
CA PHE A 372 4.42 -1.28 -14.14
C PHE A 372 4.04 -2.56 -13.39
N ALA A 373 4.42 -2.65 -12.12
CA ALA A 373 4.53 -3.92 -11.40
C ALA A 373 3.45 -4.15 -10.34
N GLY A 374 2.63 -3.16 -10.05
CA GLY A 374 1.56 -3.33 -9.06
C GLY A 374 0.48 -2.28 -9.18
N LEU A 375 -0.70 -2.60 -8.65
CA LEU A 375 -1.74 -1.62 -8.43
C LEU A 375 -2.62 -1.97 -7.23
N ASN A 376 -3.13 -0.93 -6.55
CA ASN A 376 -4.13 -1.01 -5.48
C ASN A 376 -5.25 -0.02 -5.79
N PHE A 377 -6.45 -0.51 -6.09
CA PHE A 377 -7.57 0.40 -6.28
C PHE A 377 -8.06 1.00 -4.95
N TRP A 378 -8.65 2.17 -5.01
CA TRP A 378 -9.31 2.80 -3.88
C TRP A 378 -10.81 2.64 -4.00
N GLY A 379 -11.47 1.98 -3.06
CA GLY A 379 -10.92 1.22 -1.94
C GLY A 379 -11.86 0.06 -1.66
N TRP A 380 -11.46 -0.88 -0.84
CA TRP A 380 -12.28 -2.05 -0.55
C TRP A 380 -13.43 -1.70 0.39
N GLY A 381 -14.65 -1.80 -0.09
CA GLY A 381 -15.87 -1.71 0.72
C GLY A 381 -16.34 -3.07 1.22
N GLY A 382 -16.08 -4.10 0.41
CA GLY A 382 -16.28 -5.51 0.77
C GLY A 382 -17.65 -5.83 1.30
N LEU A 383 -17.68 -6.42 2.48
CA LEU A 383 -18.87 -6.87 3.19
C LEU A 383 -19.51 -5.78 4.07
N ALA A 384 -19.01 -4.53 4.02
CA ALA A 384 -19.57 -3.43 4.79
C ALA A 384 -21.07 -3.24 4.51
N GLY A 385 -21.87 -3.09 5.56
CA GLY A 385 -23.22 -2.58 5.49
C GLY A 385 -23.21 -1.07 5.28
N GLN A 386 -23.99 -0.57 4.34
CA GLN A 386 -24.13 0.87 4.14
C GLN A 386 -25.26 1.42 5.01
N SER A 387 -25.01 2.52 5.73
CA SER A 387 -26.03 3.22 6.50
C SER A 387 -27.17 3.71 5.58
N ASP A 388 -28.41 3.53 6.00
CA ASP A 388 -29.59 4.02 5.25
C ASP A 388 -29.76 5.55 5.33
N THR A 389 -29.16 6.17 6.35
CA THR A 389 -29.38 7.59 6.69
C THR A 389 -28.14 8.45 6.54
N ASN A 390 -26.94 7.88 6.72
CA ASN A 390 -25.70 8.62 6.75
C ASN A 390 -25.04 8.62 5.36
N LEU A 391 -24.79 9.81 4.83
CA LEU A 391 -23.99 9.96 3.60
C LEU A 391 -22.49 9.96 3.91
N TYR A 392 -22.11 10.47 5.07
CA TYR A 392 -20.75 10.46 5.60
C TYR A 392 -20.68 9.53 6.80
N TRP A 393 -19.55 8.88 7.01
CA TRP A 393 -19.36 7.95 8.12
C TRP A 393 -19.67 8.60 9.48
N GLN A 394 -20.37 7.87 10.32
CA GLN A 394 -20.66 8.24 11.70
C GLN A 394 -20.22 7.13 12.65
N PRO A 395 -19.89 7.43 13.92
CA PRO A 395 -19.56 6.41 14.91
C PRO A 395 -20.65 5.34 15.02
N GLY A 396 -20.28 4.09 14.73
CA GLY A 396 -21.18 2.94 14.69
C GLY A 396 -21.55 2.47 13.29
N ASP A 397 -21.25 3.23 12.25
CA ASP A 397 -21.33 2.76 10.86
C ASP A 397 -20.15 1.83 10.55
N ASP A 398 -20.32 0.90 9.62
CA ASP A 398 -19.24 0.09 9.11
C ASP A 398 -18.21 0.94 8.37
N TYR A 399 -16.92 0.60 8.50
CA TYR A 399 -15.89 1.17 7.64
C TYR A 399 -15.97 0.56 6.25
N CYS A 400 -15.74 1.38 5.23
CA CYS A 400 -15.60 0.98 3.84
C CYS A 400 -14.37 1.64 3.20
N GLY A 401 -14.22 1.56 1.88
CA GLY A 401 -13.09 2.16 1.17
C GLY A 401 -13.03 3.67 1.26
N ASP A 402 -14.17 4.34 1.44
CA ASP A 402 -14.25 5.80 1.55
C ASP A 402 -14.06 6.21 3.03
N PRO A 403 -13.05 7.03 3.37
CA PRO A 403 -12.85 7.50 4.74
C PRO A 403 -13.91 8.55 5.16
N ALA A 404 -13.86 8.98 6.42
CA ALA A 404 -14.95 9.73 7.05
C ALA A 404 -15.29 11.07 6.38
N GLN A 405 -14.34 11.72 5.69
CA GLN A 405 -14.56 12.99 4.97
C GLN A 405 -15.23 12.80 3.60
N GLU A 406 -15.35 11.57 3.10
CA GLU A 406 -15.93 11.27 1.79
C GLU A 406 -17.34 10.70 1.92
N GLN A 407 -18.14 10.86 0.86
CA GLN A 407 -19.44 10.21 0.77
C GLN A 407 -19.25 8.70 0.70
N GLN A 408 -19.88 7.99 1.63
CA GLN A 408 -19.74 6.55 1.76
C GLN A 408 -20.35 5.82 0.57
N GLY A 409 -19.54 5.14 -0.23
CA GLY A 409 -19.90 4.47 -1.48
C GLY A 409 -19.45 5.21 -2.74
N LEU A 410 -18.78 6.37 -2.62
CA LEU A 410 -18.27 7.13 -3.78
C LEU A 410 -17.29 6.30 -4.61
N ASN A 411 -16.27 5.76 -3.97
CA ASN A 411 -15.23 4.97 -4.62
C ASN A 411 -15.22 3.50 -4.16
N SER A 412 -15.85 3.18 -3.03
CA SER A 412 -15.87 1.82 -2.47
C SER A 412 -16.35 0.78 -3.46
N VAL A 413 -15.58 -0.32 -3.53
CA VAL A 413 -15.96 -1.55 -4.24
C VAL A 413 -16.52 -2.53 -3.21
N TYR A 414 -17.82 -2.77 -3.27
CA TYR A 414 -18.49 -3.71 -2.37
C TYR A 414 -18.51 -5.12 -2.98
N ALA A 415 -18.60 -6.14 -2.14
CA ALA A 415 -18.73 -7.53 -2.60
C ALA A 415 -19.97 -7.78 -3.45
N CYS A 416 -21.01 -6.94 -3.31
CA CYS A 416 -22.22 -6.97 -4.12
C CYS A 416 -22.11 -6.25 -5.47
N ASP A 417 -21.01 -5.56 -5.77
CA ASP A 417 -20.75 -4.93 -7.08
C ASP A 417 -20.25 -5.99 -8.08
N LEU A 418 -21.11 -6.94 -8.42
CA LEU A 418 -20.74 -8.19 -9.11
C LEU A 418 -19.98 -7.95 -10.42
N SER A 419 -20.32 -6.92 -11.19
CA SER A 419 -19.64 -6.59 -12.44
C SER A 419 -18.19 -6.09 -12.19
N THR A 420 -17.99 -5.21 -11.21
CA THR A 420 -16.65 -4.76 -10.81
C THR A 420 -15.81 -5.92 -10.25
N ILE A 421 -16.43 -6.79 -9.43
CA ILE A 421 -15.78 -7.99 -8.87
C ILE A 421 -15.35 -8.96 -10.00
N GLU A 422 -16.15 -9.10 -11.05
CA GLU A 422 -15.79 -9.92 -12.22
C GLU A 422 -14.61 -9.32 -12.99
N VAL A 423 -14.57 -8.00 -13.18
CA VAL A 423 -13.44 -7.29 -13.80
C VAL A 423 -12.14 -7.55 -13.00
N ILE A 424 -12.20 -7.44 -11.68
CA ILE A 424 -11.04 -7.70 -10.79
C ILE A 424 -10.59 -9.16 -10.92
N ARG A 425 -11.52 -10.13 -10.83
CA ARG A 425 -11.21 -11.56 -10.92
C ARG A 425 -10.55 -11.93 -12.24
N ASN A 426 -11.05 -11.39 -13.35
CA ASN A 426 -10.49 -11.64 -14.67
C ASN A 426 -9.06 -11.11 -14.78
N ALA A 427 -8.82 -9.90 -14.27
CA ALA A 427 -7.50 -9.28 -14.29
C ALA A 427 -6.46 -10.07 -13.45
N THR A 428 -6.80 -10.46 -12.23
CA THR A 428 -5.90 -11.24 -11.36
C THR A 428 -5.58 -12.60 -11.97
N ALA A 429 -6.57 -13.27 -12.58
CA ALA A 429 -6.37 -14.55 -13.26
C ALA A 429 -5.47 -14.41 -14.50
N GLU A 430 -5.63 -13.36 -15.28
CA GLU A 430 -4.80 -13.08 -16.47
C GLU A 430 -3.34 -12.83 -16.07
N ILE A 431 -3.09 -11.99 -15.06
CA ILE A 431 -1.75 -11.72 -14.55
C ILE A 431 -1.08 -13.01 -14.04
N ALA A 432 -1.79 -13.80 -13.23
CA ALA A 432 -1.27 -15.06 -12.72
C ALA A 432 -0.95 -16.05 -13.87
N GLY A 433 -1.76 -16.09 -14.92
CA GLY A 433 -1.51 -16.90 -16.12
C GLY A 433 -0.21 -16.49 -16.86
N HIS A 434 0.05 -15.19 -16.98
CA HIS A 434 1.27 -14.68 -17.59
C HIS A 434 2.52 -15.02 -16.78
N LEU A 435 2.47 -14.86 -15.46
CA LEU A 435 3.59 -15.13 -14.56
C LEU A 435 3.97 -16.62 -14.55
N ASN A 436 2.99 -17.51 -14.53
CA ASN A 436 3.22 -18.96 -14.59
C ASN A 436 3.89 -19.39 -15.91
N ASN A 437 3.53 -18.79 -17.04
CA ASN A 437 4.16 -19.07 -18.33
C ASN A 437 5.63 -18.65 -18.38
N HIS A 438 6.01 -17.56 -17.70
CA HIS A 438 7.41 -17.14 -17.62
C HIS A 438 8.27 -18.07 -16.76
N GLN A 439 7.75 -18.61 -15.66
CA GLN A 439 8.46 -19.55 -14.80
C GLN A 439 8.66 -20.89 -15.51
N GLY A 440 7.65 -21.46 -16.14
CA GLY A 440 7.77 -22.70 -16.91
C GLY A 440 8.71 -22.59 -18.12
N GLY A 441 8.78 -21.41 -18.76
CA GLY A 441 9.73 -21.14 -19.85
C GLY A 441 11.19 -21.00 -19.39
N ALA A 442 11.42 -20.56 -18.16
CA ALA A 442 12.76 -20.45 -17.57
C ALA A 442 13.30 -21.82 -17.14
N GLU A 443 12.46 -22.69 -16.55
CA GLU A 443 12.82 -24.05 -16.20
C GLU A 443 13.19 -24.90 -17.44
N LEU A 444 12.40 -24.80 -18.52
CA LEU A 444 12.70 -25.48 -19.79
C LEU A 444 14.03 -25.04 -20.43
N LYS A 445 14.41 -23.75 -20.26
CA LYS A 445 15.70 -23.25 -20.76
C LYS A 445 16.87 -23.68 -19.87
N SER A 446 16.68 -23.81 -18.57
CA SER A 446 17.71 -24.32 -17.65
C SER A 446 17.99 -25.80 -17.91
N ASP A 447 16.96 -26.61 -18.18
CA ASP A 447 17.10 -28.05 -18.49
C ASP A 447 17.75 -28.28 -19.85
N LEU A 448 17.52 -27.44 -20.84
CA LEU A 448 18.19 -27.51 -22.15
C LEU A 448 19.67 -27.14 -22.08
N ASN A 449 20.04 -26.13 -21.27
CA ASN A 449 21.45 -25.76 -21.09
C ASN A 449 22.25 -26.82 -20.28
N THR A 450 21.60 -27.50 -19.33
CA THR A 450 22.25 -28.58 -18.56
C THR A 450 22.42 -29.86 -19.39
N GLN A 451 21.67 -30.08 -20.48
CA GLN A 451 21.84 -31.19 -21.38
C GLN A 451 22.96 -30.97 -22.41
N ASP A 452 23.22 -29.73 -22.82
CA ASP A 452 24.32 -29.41 -23.76
C ASP A 452 25.71 -29.43 -23.11
N GLU A 453 25.84 -29.19 -21.79
CA GLU A 453 27.13 -29.27 -21.08
C GLU A 453 27.58 -30.70 -20.80
N ASN A 454 26.70 -31.69 -20.88
CA ASN A 454 27.04 -33.10 -20.65
C ASN A 454 27.43 -33.89 -21.93
N HIS A 455 27.56 -33.23 -23.08
CA HIS A 455 27.86 -33.91 -24.36
C HIS A 455 29.23 -33.57 -24.97
N VAL A 456 30.13 -32.93 -24.22
CA VAL A 456 31.52 -32.70 -24.67
C VAL A 456 32.49 -33.31 -23.66
N ASP A 457 32.64 -34.60 -23.64
CA ASP A 457 33.93 -35.24 -23.34
C ASP A 457 33.89 -36.77 -23.57
N VAL A 458 33.87 -37.23 -24.80
CA VAL A 458 34.39 -38.56 -25.18
C VAL A 458 34.93 -38.49 -26.62
N ARG A 459 36.19 -38.03 -26.76
CA ARG A 459 37.14 -38.43 -27.81
C ARG A 459 38.47 -37.67 -27.67
N ARG A 460 39.38 -38.24 -26.89
CA ARG A 460 40.81 -38.34 -27.29
C ARG A 460 41.55 -39.29 -26.32
#